data_dcb7f1deef118bd7c245b9bcc3e5ee71
#
_entry.id   dcb7f1deef118bd7c245b9bcc3e5ee71
#
_cell.length_a   1.000
_cell.length_b   1.000
_cell.length_c   1.000
_cell.angle_alpha   90.00
_cell.angle_beta   90.00
_cell.angle_gamma   90.00
#
_symmetry.space_group_name_H-M   'P 1'
#
loop_
_entity.id
_entity.type
_entity.pdbx_description
1 polymer ?
#
loop_
_entity_poly.entity_id
_entity_poly.type
_entity_poly.pdbx_seq_one_letter_code
_entity_poly.pdbx_strand_id
1 'polypeptide(L)'
;MGAESERGAGGSEGFDPIEFLDEAVRIESHESVDEMRSVLVETLAEHGVDATVDEAGNTIATRTGKSADGASGTHVVLNTHIDTVVPHVPYDRDDERIYGRGSCDAKGPLAALLAGFLTVNPGEGRFTLAVSPDEETLSTGAAALDVEELVPGSAPPDAVIVGEPTGLDVCNAAKGRFQGTISLGGESAHAAEPDDGINAVAAVRELIDAVETFDEREETPDPHDSLGAPTLTPTTIEGGAATNQVPADCEVVVDRRSVPPETSEGFRSALEAHVRERVPDDVAVEFALTDRESPFLEAFATDADDPLVRTLADAAGGAVRPFTAATEASYFAAHAPTVVFGPGYLADDEGAVAHSEREYVPIEEVERAAEAVTRTLGALVDRDD
;
A
#
# COMPACT_ATOMS: atom_id res chain seq x y z
N MET A 1 17.57 50.64 -36.15
CA MET A 1 17.18 50.80 -34.74
C MET A 1 16.31 49.62 -34.43
N GLY A 2 16.96 48.57 -33.91
CA GLY A 2 16.31 47.35 -33.49
C GLY A 2 15.73 47.55 -32.10
N ALA A 3 14.51 47.09 -31.91
CA ALA A 3 13.94 46.88 -30.59
C ALA A 3 14.23 45.44 -30.19
N GLU A 4 15.19 45.24 -29.29
CA GLU A 4 15.38 44.01 -28.55
C GLU A 4 14.24 43.91 -27.55
N SER A 5 13.40 42.89 -27.73
CA SER A 5 12.40 42.46 -26.78
C SER A 5 13.15 41.75 -25.65
N GLU A 6 13.28 42.39 -24.50
CA GLU A 6 13.61 41.74 -23.25
C GLU A 6 12.52 40.71 -22.92
N ARG A 7 12.86 39.42 -23.09
CA ARG A 7 12.10 38.35 -22.42
C ARG A 7 12.43 38.46 -20.94
N GLY A 8 11.43 38.88 -20.16
CA GLY A 8 11.50 38.92 -18.72
C GLY A 8 11.79 37.49 -18.19
N ALA A 9 12.69 37.45 -17.22
CA ALA A 9 12.93 36.27 -16.41
C ALA A 9 11.58 35.81 -15.82
N GLY A 10 11.14 34.62 -16.21
CA GLY A 10 9.96 33.96 -15.62
C GLY A 10 10.22 33.81 -14.14
N GLY A 11 9.40 34.43 -13.31
CA GLY A 11 9.28 34.09 -11.92
C GLY A 11 8.78 32.61 -11.90
N SER A 12 9.34 31.78 -11.06
CA SER A 12 8.84 30.44 -10.80
C SER A 12 7.38 30.58 -10.33
N GLU A 13 6.43 30.31 -11.21
CA GLU A 13 5.06 30.05 -10.78
C GLU A 13 5.15 28.85 -9.84
N GLY A 14 4.52 28.93 -8.64
CA GLY A 14 4.52 27.84 -7.67
C GLY A 14 3.83 26.61 -8.28
N PHE A 15 4.18 25.42 -7.84
CA PHE A 15 3.51 24.18 -8.25
C PHE A 15 2.00 24.23 -7.96
N ASP A 16 1.18 23.96 -8.97
CA ASP A 16 -0.29 23.85 -8.85
C ASP A 16 -0.69 22.36 -8.89
N PRO A 17 -1.17 21.80 -7.76
CA PRO A 17 -1.54 20.40 -7.71
C PRO A 17 -2.76 20.05 -8.57
N ILE A 18 -3.64 21.02 -8.85
CA ILE A 18 -4.83 20.79 -9.68
C ILE A 18 -4.46 20.76 -11.15
N GLU A 19 -3.58 21.67 -11.62
CA GLU A 19 -3.08 21.67 -13.00
C GLU A 19 -2.31 20.35 -13.28
N PHE A 20 -1.47 19.92 -12.37
CA PHE A 20 -0.77 18.63 -12.47
C PHE A 20 -1.76 17.47 -12.54
N LEU A 21 -2.77 17.45 -11.67
CA LEU A 21 -3.76 16.36 -11.63
C LEU A 21 -4.62 16.31 -12.90
N ASP A 22 -5.02 17.46 -13.44
CA ASP A 22 -5.74 17.57 -14.70
C ASP A 22 -4.97 16.92 -15.87
N GLU A 23 -3.65 17.07 -15.89
CA GLU A 23 -2.78 16.42 -16.87
C GLU A 23 -2.64 14.94 -16.59
N ALA A 24 -2.31 14.57 -15.35
CA ALA A 24 -2.04 13.20 -14.92
C ALA A 24 -3.22 12.24 -15.17
N VAL A 25 -4.47 12.68 -14.90
CA VAL A 25 -5.67 11.82 -15.08
C VAL A 25 -5.98 11.55 -16.55
N ARG A 26 -5.52 12.37 -17.48
CA ARG A 26 -5.67 12.15 -18.93
C ARG A 26 -4.80 11.02 -19.46
N ILE A 27 -3.79 10.61 -18.70
CA ILE A 27 -2.79 9.62 -19.08
C ILE A 27 -3.27 8.24 -18.60
N GLU A 28 -3.37 7.28 -19.54
CA GLU A 28 -3.60 5.88 -19.21
C GLU A 28 -2.31 5.28 -18.61
N SER A 29 -2.43 4.62 -17.45
CA SER A 29 -1.28 4.03 -16.76
C SER A 29 -1.53 2.62 -16.21
N HIS A 30 -2.47 1.89 -16.81
CA HIS A 30 -2.80 0.52 -16.42
C HIS A 30 -2.01 -0.55 -17.19
N GLU A 31 -1.57 -0.29 -18.43
CA GLU A 31 -0.73 -1.20 -19.21
C GLU A 31 0.75 -0.81 -19.15
N SER A 32 1.05 0.50 -19.13
CA SER A 32 2.38 1.06 -18.99
C SER A 32 2.31 2.39 -18.24
N VAL A 33 3.23 2.59 -17.33
CA VAL A 33 3.36 3.85 -16.58
C VAL A 33 4.36 4.83 -17.22
N ASP A 34 4.93 4.53 -18.37
CA ASP A 34 6.04 5.29 -18.96
C ASP A 34 5.67 6.75 -19.28
N GLU A 35 4.45 7.00 -19.79
CA GLU A 35 3.98 8.35 -20.09
C GLU A 35 3.74 9.14 -18.80
N MET A 36 3.08 8.53 -17.80
CA MET A 36 2.85 9.15 -16.49
C MET A 36 4.18 9.44 -15.76
N ARG A 37 5.13 8.50 -15.83
CA ARG A 37 6.49 8.69 -15.29
C ARG A 37 7.19 9.86 -15.98
N SER A 38 7.05 10.00 -17.30
CA SER A 38 7.67 11.11 -18.05
C SER A 38 7.14 12.46 -17.56
N VAL A 39 5.83 12.61 -17.41
CA VAL A 39 5.21 13.81 -16.85
C VAL A 39 5.71 14.09 -15.43
N LEU A 40 5.78 13.09 -14.57
CA LEU A 40 6.31 13.25 -13.21
C LEU A 40 7.76 13.75 -13.22
N VAL A 41 8.62 13.13 -14.02
CA VAL A 41 10.05 13.52 -14.14
C VAL A 41 10.20 14.93 -14.72
N GLU A 42 9.41 15.28 -15.73
CA GLU A 42 9.40 16.64 -16.34
C GLU A 42 8.93 17.67 -15.31
N THR A 43 7.85 17.41 -14.57
CA THR A 43 7.36 18.29 -13.49
C THR A 43 8.43 18.52 -12.42
N LEU A 44 9.10 17.46 -11.96
CA LEU A 44 10.20 17.58 -10.99
C LEU A 44 11.35 18.44 -11.55
N ALA A 45 11.75 18.22 -12.80
CA ALA A 45 12.83 18.98 -13.46
C ALA A 45 12.48 20.46 -13.65
N GLU A 46 11.25 20.81 -14.00
CA GLU A 46 10.76 22.19 -14.11
C GLU A 46 10.86 22.95 -12.77
N HIS A 47 10.76 22.23 -11.65
CA HIS A 47 10.94 22.77 -10.30
C HIS A 47 12.37 22.62 -9.77
N GLY A 48 13.32 22.25 -10.64
CA GLY A 48 14.73 22.16 -10.30
C GLY A 48 15.12 20.95 -9.44
N VAL A 49 14.34 19.87 -9.52
CA VAL A 49 14.60 18.63 -8.81
C VAL A 49 14.92 17.51 -9.81
N ASP A 50 16.10 16.92 -9.69
CA ASP A 50 16.50 15.78 -10.50
C ASP A 50 15.85 14.49 -9.92
N ALA A 51 15.28 13.67 -10.79
CA ALA A 51 14.74 12.36 -10.46
C ALA A 51 15.55 11.25 -11.12
N THR A 52 15.61 10.09 -10.48
CA THR A 52 16.18 8.86 -11.02
C THR A 52 15.12 7.79 -11.09
N VAL A 53 15.25 6.89 -12.06
CA VAL A 53 14.42 5.69 -12.15
C VAL A 53 15.32 4.50 -11.83
N ASP A 54 14.95 3.71 -10.82
CA ASP A 54 15.71 2.53 -10.42
C ASP A 54 15.42 1.31 -11.33
N GLU A 55 16.04 0.17 -11.04
CA GLU A 55 15.88 -1.06 -11.83
C GLU A 55 14.48 -1.67 -11.70
N ALA A 56 13.77 -1.40 -10.61
CA ALA A 56 12.39 -1.82 -10.38
C ALA A 56 11.35 -0.86 -10.99
N GLY A 57 11.80 0.28 -11.53
CA GLY A 57 10.95 1.28 -12.15
C GLY A 57 10.43 2.35 -11.20
N ASN A 58 10.87 2.40 -9.95
CA ASN A 58 10.50 3.49 -9.05
C ASN A 58 11.10 4.80 -9.52
N THR A 59 10.32 5.89 -9.44
CA THR A 59 10.82 7.24 -9.66
C THR A 59 11.21 7.83 -8.31
N ILE A 60 12.50 8.12 -8.11
CA ILE A 60 13.05 8.59 -6.85
C ILE A 60 13.65 9.98 -7.03
N ALA A 61 13.24 10.92 -6.18
CA ALA A 61 13.77 12.28 -6.14
C ALA A 61 14.04 12.70 -4.70
N THR A 62 15.15 13.41 -4.46
CA THR A 62 15.52 13.85 -3.11
C THR A 62 15.82 15.35 -3.10
N ARG A 63 15.27 16.04 -2.11
CA ARG A 63 15.59 17.43 -1.79
C ARG A 63 16.29 17.47 -0.43
N THR A 64 17.52 17.95 -0.43
CA THR A 64 18.35 18.06 0.79
C THR A 64 18.48 19.53 1.18
N GLY A 65 18.39 19.80 2.46
CA GLY A 65 18.57 21.12 3.03
C GLY A 65 20.03 21.57 3.10
N LYS A 66 20.33 22.52 3.97
CA LYS A 66 21.63 23.21 4.01
C LYS A 66 22.78 22.39 4.57
N SER A 67 22.51 21.32 5.32
CA SER A 67 23.54 20.42 5.83
C SER A 67 24.08 19.59 4.67
N ALA A 68 25.27 19.88 4.21
CA ALA A 68 25.87 19.26 3.02
C ALA A 68 26.06 17.74 3.15
N ASP A 69 26.06 17.21 4.37
CA ASP A 69 26.31 15.81 4.65
C ASP A 69 25.00 14.99 4.84
N GLY A 70 23.82 15.67 4.89
CA GLY A 70 22.51 15.02 5.03
C GLY A 70 22.38 14.08 6.24
N ALA A 71 23.37 14.08 7.13
CA ALA A 71 23.45 13.18 8.27
C ALA A 71 22.80 13.72 9.54
N SER A 72 22.46 15.01 9.55
CA SER A 72 21.72 15.67 10.64
C SER A 72 20.44 16.28 10.10
N GLY A 73 19.37 16.19 10.85
CA GLY A 73 18.04 16.71 10.50
C GLY A 73 17.08 15.62 10.01
N THR A 74 15.80 15.91 10.14
CA THR A 74 14.69 14.99 9.86
C THR A 74 14.65 14.53 8.42
N HIS A 75 14.58 13.22 8.20
CA HIS A 75 14.35 12.61 6.89
C HIS A 75 12.89 12.14 6.76
N VAL A 76 12.13 12.76 5.86
CA VAL A 76 10.76 12.36 5.55
C VAL A 76 10.69 11.74 4.16
N VAL A 77 10.09 10.55 4.07
CA VAL A 77 9.80 9.88 2.80
C VAL A 77 8.33 10.11 2.44
N LEU A 78 8.09 10.44 1.20
CA LEU A 78 6.77 10.51 0.57
C LEU A 78 6.70 9.40 -0.47
N ASN A 79 5.72 8.51 -0.35
CA ASN A 79 5.51 7.43 -1.31
C ASN A 79 4.08 7.48 -1.85
N THR A 80 3.89 7.04 -3.07
CA THR A 80 2.61 6.72 -3.71
C THR A 80 2.89 5.98 -5.01
N HIS A 81 1.87 5.65 -5.79
CA HIS A 81 2.01 4.94 -7.07
C HIS A 81 1.44 5.73 -8.25
N ILE A 82 1.79 5.31 -9.48
CA ILE A 82 1.33 5.94 -10.73
C ILE A 82 0.63 4.98 -11.69
N ASP A 83 0.63 3.69 -11.38
CA ASP A 83 -0.20 2.73 -12.11
C ASP A 83 -1.65 2.83 -11.67
N THR A 84 -2.54 2.23 -12.46
CA THR A 84 -3.98 2.23 -12.21
C THR A 84 -4.60 0.91 -12.63
N VAL A 85 -5.75 0.54 -12.07
CA VAL A 85 -6.51 -0.63 -12.50
C VAL A 85 -7.22 -0.43 -13.84
N VAL A 86 -7.57 -1.55 -14.50
CA VAL A 86 -8.45 -1.58 -15.67
C VAL A 86 -9.93 -1.53 -15.27
N PRO A 87 -10.83 -1.02 -16.14
CA PRO A 87 -10.57 -0.30 -17.38
C PRO A 87 -10.16 1.15 -17.14
N HIS A 88 -9.51 1.77 -18.14
CA HIS A 88 -9.34 3.23 -18.13
C HIS A 88 -10.71 3.93 -18.13
N VAL A 89 -10.86 4.95 -17.28
CA VAL A 89 -12.02 5.84 -17.24
C VAL A 89 -11.56 7.20 -17.74
N PRO A 90 -12.16 7.73 -18.84
CA PRO A 90 -11.73 9.00 -19.40
C PRO A 90 -11.84 10.17 -18.42
N TYR A 91 -10.90 11.10 -18.53
CA TYR A 91 -10.94 12.35 -17.80
C TYR A 91 -12.20 13.17 -18.11
N ASP A 92 -12.81 13.69 -17.05
CA ASP A 92 -13.82 14.76 -17.09
C ASP A 92 -13.64 15.65 -15.85
N ARG A 93 -14.17 16.86 -15.88
CA ARG A 93 -14.06 17.82 -14.77
C ARG A 93 -15.28 18.74 -14.72
N ASP A 94 -15.78 18.99 -13.53
CA ASP A 94 -16.70 20.09 -13.23
C ASP A 94 -16.06 21.09 -12.23
N ASP A 95 -16.87 21.97 -11.66
CA ASP A 95 -16.37 22.99 -10.73
C ASP A 95 -15.97 22.41 -9.35
N GLU A 96 -16.37 21.18 -9.03
CA GLU A 96 -16.20 20.54 -7.72
C GLU A 96 -15.27 19.32 -7.77
N ARG A 97 -15.21 18.61 -8.90
CA ARG A 97 -14.58 17.29 -8.99
C ARG A 97 -13.78 17.10 -10.27
N ILE A 98 -12.73 16.29 -10.15
CA ILE A 98 -12.02 15.69 -11.28
C ILE A 98 -12.41 14.22 -11.34
N TYR A 99 -12.88 13.76 -12.49
CA TYR A 99 -13.28 12.40 -12.76
C TYR A 99 -12.28 11.72 -13.68
N GLY A 100 -12.12 10.42 -13.52
CA GLY A 100 -11.27 9.60 -14.39
C GLY A 100 -10.47 8.59 -13.60
N ARG A 101 -9.94 7.58 -14.28
CA ARG A 101 -9.13 6.53 -13.66
C ARG A 101 -7.84 7.12 -13.08
N GLY A 102 -7.56 6.82 -11.81
CA GLY A 102 -6.44 7.36 -11.06
C GLY A 102 -6.70 8.73 -10.43
N SER A 103 -7.90 9.34 -10.61
CA SER A 103 -8.18 10.65 -10.03
C SER A 103 -8.08 10.64 -8.50
N CYS A 104 -8.56 9.59 -7.83
CA CYS A 104 -8.37 9.42 -6.39
C CYS A 104 -7.32 8.36 -6.05
N ASP A 105 -7.05 7.40 -6.94
CA ASP A 105 -6.20 6.24 -6.67
C ASP A 105 -5.13 6.04 -7.78
N ALA A 106 -3.89 6.64 -7.64
CA ALA A 106 -3.51 7.56 -6.54
C ALA A 106 -2.86 8.85 -7.09
N LYS A 107 -3.28 9.35 -8.29
CA LYS A 107 -2.70 10.58 -8.89
C LYS A 107 -3.11 11.85 -8.13
N GLY A 108 -4.30 11.85 -7.49
CA GLY A 108 -4.71 12.92 -6.58
C GLY A 108 -3.84 12.99 -5.32
N PRO A 109 -3.62 11.89 -4.60
CA PRO A 109 -2.61 11.80 -3.54
C PRO A 109 -1.22 12.22 -4.00
N LEU A 110 -0.74 11.79 -5.18
CA LEU A 110 0.54 12.22 -5.75
C LEU A 110 0.61 13.74 -5.91
N ALA A 111 -0.43 14.37 -6.46
CA ALA A 111 -0.49 15.82 -6.62
C ALA A 111 -0.37 16.55 -5.28
N ALA A 112 -1.03 16.04 -4.23
CA ALA A 112 -0.95 16.60 -2.89
C ALA A 112 0.46 16.43 -2.26
N LEU A 113 1.08 15.26 -2.42
CA LEU A 113 2.44 15.01 -1.93
C LEU A 113 3.47 15.90 -2.66
N LEU A 114 3.34 16.05 -3.98
CA LEU A 114 4.21 16.92 -4.79
C LEU A 114 4.15 18.39 -4.33
N ALA A 115 2.98 18.89 -3.95
CA ALA A 115 2.84 20.26 -3.46
C ALA A 115 3.73 20.52 -2.22
N GLY A 116 3.68 19.64 -1.24
CA GLY A 116 4.56 19.73 -0.07
C GLY A 116 6.03 19.50 -0.42
N PHE A 117 6.31 18.43 -1.18
CA PHE A 117 7.65 18.06 -1.59
C PHE A 117 8.37 19.20 -2.32
N LEU A 118 7.71 19.90 -3.26
CA LEU A 118 8.34 20.94 -4.09
C LEU A 118 8.43 22.28 -3.40
N THR A 119 7.51 22.61 -2.48
CA THR A 119 7.41 23.97 -1.92
C THR A 119 8.09 24.14 -0.56
N VAL A 120 8.09 23.11 0.30
CA VAL A 120 8.70 23.22 1.64
C VAL A 120 10.22 23.17 1.54
N ASN A 121 10.89 24.06 2.29
CA ASN A 121 12.35 23.99 2.44
C ASN A 121 12.71 22.90 3.47
N PRO A 122 13.56 21.92 3.13
CA PRO A 122 13.96 20.87 4.08
C PRO A 122 14.77 21.34 5.31
N GLY A 123 15.15 22.62 5.40
CA GLY A 123 15.92 23.12 6.55
C GLY A 123 17.31 22.50 6.65
N GLU A 124 17.57 21.74 7.68
CA GLU A 124 18.78 20.90 7.84
C GLU A 124 18.50 19.43 7.43
N GLY A 125 17.23 19.06 7.22
CA GLY A 125 16.79 17.71 6.90
C GLY A 125 16.74 17.42 5.39
N ARG A 126 15.92 16.43 5.04
CA ARG A 126 15.67 16.05 3.64
C ARG A 126 14.28 15.49 3.44
N PHE A 127 13.79 15.61 2.21
CA PHE A 127 12.59 14.94 1.72
C PHE A 127 12.97 14.02 0.56
N THR A 128 12.51 12.78 0.59
CA THR A 128 12.63 11.83 -0.51
C THR A 128 11.24 11.49 -1.01
N LEU A 129 10.99 11.71 -2.29
CA LEU A 129 9.81 11.22 -3.00
C LEU A 129 10.19 9.90 -3.68
N ALA A 130 9.46 8.84 -3.42
CA ALA A 130 9.61 7.54 -4.05
C ALA A 130 8.26 7.11 -4.61
N VAL A 131 8.13 7.03 -5.93
CA VAL A 131 6.86 6.73 -6.61
C VAL A 131 6.96 5.39 -7.31
N SER A 132 6.13 4.44 -6.89
CA SER A 132 6.12 3.07 -7.40
C SER A 132 5.30 2.92 -8.69
N PRO A 133 5.69 1.94 -9.54
CA PRO A 133 5.08 1.75 -10.85
C PRO A 133 3.96 0.71 -10.88
N ASP A 134 3.72 -0.10 -9.83
CA ASP A 134 2.98 -1.36 -9.90
C ASP A 134 2.23 -1.76 -8.61
N GLU A 135 1.73 -0.79 -7.85
CA GLU A 135 0.98 -1.01 -6.59
C GLU A 135 -0.27 -1.86 -6.82
N GLU A 136 -1.01 -1.55 -7.86
CA GLU A 136 -2.29 -2.17 -8.23
C GLU A 136 -2.15 -3.64 -8.71
N THR A 137 -0.92 -4.11 -8.83
CA THR A 137 -0.63 -5.46 -9.32
C THR A 137 0.22 -6.27 -8.35
N LEU A 138 1.52 -6.05 -8.34
CA LEU A 138 2.49 -6.87 -7.60
C LEU A 138 3.24 -6.11 -6.51
N SER A 139 3.22 -4.78 -6.53
CA SER A 139 4.00 -3.91 -5.62
C SER A 139 5.49 -4.26 -5.59
N THR A 140 6.04 -4.71 -6.74
CA THR A 140 7.46 -5.10 -6.82
C THR A 140 8.36 -3.87 -6.74
N GLY A 141 7.86 -2.71 -7.22
CA GLY A 141 8.54 -1.43 -7.11
C GLY A 141 8.83 -1.07 -5.66
N ALA A 142 7.79 -0.88 -4.86
CA ALA A 142 7.95 -0.51 -3.46
C ALA A 142 8.70 -1.57 -2.64
N ALA A 143 8.45 -2.87 -2.91
CA ALA A 143 9.16 -3.97 -2.25
C ALA A 143 10.67 -4.01 -2.53
N ALA A 144 11.10 -3.45 -3.66
CA ALA A 144 12.52 -3.38 -4.05
C ALA A 144 13.25 -2.17 -3.44
N LEU A 145 12.52 -1.21 -2.86
CA LEU A 145 13.14 -0.04 -2.23
C LEU A 145 13.89 -0.45 -0.96
N ASP A 146 15.17 -0.14 -0.90
CA ASP A 146 15.92 -0.19 0.35
C ASP A 146 15.58 1.06 1.17
N VAL A 147 14.56 0.93 2.02
CA VAL A 147 14.01 2.07 2.80
C VAL A 147 15.07 2.68 3.72
N GLU A 148 16.02 1.88 4.23
CA GLU A 148 17.09 2.35 5.10
C GLU A 148 18.20 3.07 4.32
N GLU A 149 18.39 2.75 3.03
CA GLU A 149 19.42 3.32 2.16
C GLU A 149 18.82 4.07 0.93
N LEU A 150 17.57 4.54 1.00
CA LEU A 150 16.94 5.34 -0.08
C LEU A 150 17.83 6.50 -0.56
N VAL A 151 18.63 7.05 0.36
CA VAL A 151 19.69 8.00 0.04
C VAL A 151 21.01 7.40 0.53
N PRO A 152 21.93 7.00 -0.35
CA PRO A 152 23.15 6.31 0.01
C PRO A 152 23.96 7.03 1.09
N GLY A 153 24.27 6.31 2.18
CA GLY A 153 25.03 6.83 3.31
C GLY A 153 24.24 7.76 4.25
N SER A 154 22.93 7.77 4.14
CA SER A 154 22.07 8.53 5.06
C SER A 154 21.56 7.66 6.21
N ALA A 155 20.98 8.31 7.23
CA ALA A 155 20.18 7.63 8.24
C ALA A 155 18.86 7.13 7.62
N PRO A 156 18.23 6.09 8.19
CA PRO A 156 16.87 5.69 7.87
C PRO A 156 15.88 6.87 7.96
N PRO A 157 14.71 6.81 7.32
CA PRO A 157 13.71 7.85 7.47
C PRO A 157 13.17 7.93 8.90
N ASP A 158 12.85 9.15 9.33
CA ASP A 158 12.20 9.43 10.62
C ASP A 158 10.67 9.35 10.50
N ALA A 159 10.14 9.49 9.29
CA ALA A 159 8.71 9.48 9.01
C ALA A 159 8.43 9.13 7.54
N VAL A 160 7.31 8.43 7.29
CA VAL A 160 6.83 8.12 5.94
C VAL A 160 5.37 8.49 5.79
N ILE A 161 5.02 9.17 4.70
CA ILE A 161 3.64 9.45 4.29
C ILE A 161 3.39 8.72 2.97
N VAL A 162 2.45 7.77 2.99
CA VAL A 162 2.02 7.04 1.80
C VAL A 162 0.72 7.65 1.28
N GLY A 163 0.72 8.05 0.01
CA GLY A 163 -0.39 8.73 -0.63
C GLY A 163 -1.44 7.76 -1.15
N GLU A 164 -2.62 7.76 -0.52
CA GLU A 164 -3.78 6.93 -0.84
C GLU A 164 -5.09 7.66 -0.57
N PRO A 165 -6.24 7.24 -1.14
CA PRO A 165 -7.53 7.90 -0.92
C PRO A 165 -8.09 7.63 0.48
N THR A 166 -7.89 8.56 1.40
CA THR A 166 -8.34 8.45 2.80
C THR A 166 -9.45 9.41 3.19
N GLY A 167 -9.88 10.30 2.29
CA GLY A 167 -10.83 11.37 2.59
C GLY A 167 -10.28 12.40 3.58
N LEU A 168 -8.97 12.63 3.55
CA LEU A 168 -8.21 13.49 4.47
C LEU A 168 -8.11 12.96 5.92
N ASP A 169 -8.55 11.75 6.20
CA ASP A 169 -8.25 11.09 7.47
C ASP A 169 -6.81 10.59 7.49
N VAL A 170 -6.20 10.59 8.66
CA VAL A 170 -4.84 10.07 8.86
C VAL A 170 -4.94 8.59 9.25
N CYS A 171 -4.58 7.72 8.32
CA CYS A 171 -4.63 6.29 8.57
C CYS A 171 -3.27 5.81 9.11
N ASN A 172 -3.23 5.50 10.40
CA ASN A 172 -1.99 5.15 11.12
C ASN A 172 -1.79 3.63 11.29
N ALA A 173 -2.69 2.81 10.77
CA ALA A 173 -2.63 1.36 10.87
C ALA A 173 -3.35 0.70 9.70
N ALA A 174 -2.92 -0.49 9.29
CA ALA A 174 -3.64 -1.36 8.35
C ALA A 174 -3.46 -2.83 8.69
N LYS A 175 -4.48 -3.66 8.39
CA LYS A 175 -4.34 -5.13 8.47
C LYS A 175 -3.43 -5.63 7.37
N GLY A 176 -2.63 -6.63 7.70
CA GLY A 176 -1.89 -7.40 6.70
C GLY A 176 -2.81 -8.34 5.91
N ARG A 177 -2.29 -8.82 4.79
CA ARG A 177 -2.98 -9.79 3.94
C ARG A 177 -2.06 -10.91 3.53
N PHE A 178 -2.36 -12.14 3.98
CA PHE A 178 -1.68 -13.35 3.57
C PHE A 178 -2.68 -14.28 2.89
N GLN A 179 -2.21 -15.02 1.92
CA GLN A 179 -3.00 -16.03 1.22
C GLN A 179 -2.16 -17.28 1.05
N GLY A 180 -2.78 -18.45 1.14
CA GLY A 180 -2.08 -19.71 0.92
C GLY A 180 -3.04 -20.87 0.74
N THR A 181 -2.48 -22.03 0.39
CA THR A 181 -3.20 -23.25 0.13
C THR A 181 -2.83 -24.32 1.17
N ILE A 182 -3.83 -24.90 1.82
CA ILE A 182 -3.69 -26.07 2.65
C ILE A 182 -4.00 -27.29 1.80
N SER A 183 -3.01 -28.16 1.61
CA SER A 183 -3.12 -29.39 0.83
C SER A 183 -3.26 -30.60 1.79
N LEU A 184 -4.30 -31.41 1.59
CA LEU A 184 -4.53 -32.67 2.27
C LEU A 184 -4.19 -33.82 1.32
N GLY A 185 -3.30 -34.71 1.76
CA GLY A 185 -2.89 -35.91 1.01
C GLY A 185 -3.39 -37.19 1.69
N GLY A 186 -4.08 -38.01 0.92
CA GLY A 186 -4.58 -39.32 1.32
C GLY A 186 -4.10 -40.44 0.41
N GLU A 187 -4.90 -41.52 0.28
CA GLU A 187 -4.60 -42.67 -0.58
C GLU A 187 -5.83 -43.04 -1.40
N SER A 188 -5.69 -43.20 -2.70
CA SER A 188 -6.79 -43.54 -3.60
C SER A 188 -7.12 -45.00 -3.55
N ALA A 189 -8.44 -45.33 -3.47
CA ALA A 189 -8.98 -46.65 -3.57
C ALA A 189 -10.27 -46.67 -4.39
N HIS A 190 -10.84 -47.84 -4.65
CA HIS A 190 -12.16 -47.94 -5.27
C HIS A 190 -13.25 -47.48 -4.30
N ALA A 191 -14.21 -46.67 -4.73
CA ALA A 191 -15.25 -46.14 -3.86
C ALA A 191 -16.16 -47.21 -3.19
N ALA A 192 -16.17 -48.45 -3.70
CA ALA A 192 -16.85 -49.57 -3.09
C ALA A 192 -16.04 -50.24 -1.95
N GLU A 193 -14.76 -49.92 -1.82
CA GLU A 193 -13.82 -50.46 -0.81
C GLU A 193 -13.12 -49.27 -0.12
N PRO A 194 -13.88 -48.40 0.57
CA PRO A 194 -13.34 -47.13 1.08
C PRO A 194 -12.30 -47.32 2.19
N ASP A 195 -12.32 -48.46 2.88
CA ASP A 195 -11.35 -48.78 3.94
C ASP A 195 -9.95 -49.14 3.41
N ASP A 196 -9.81 -49.34 2.08
CA ASP A 196 -8.52 -49.60 1.42
C ASP A 196 -7.80 -48.28 1.02
N GLY A 197 -8.41 -47.14 1.30
CA GLY A 197 -7.86 -45.82 1.00
C GLY A 197 -7.93 -44.81 2.16
N ILE A 198 -7.33 -43.65 1.98
CA ILE A 198 -7.40 -42.55 2.92
C ILE A 198 -8.07 -41.37 2.18
N ASN A 199 -9.25 -40.96 2.66
CA ASN A 199 -10.10 -39.98 1.98
C ASN A 199 -9.75 -38.55 2.38
N ALA A 200 -8.97 -37.84 1.54
CA ALA A 200 -8.57 -36.44 1.75
C ALA A 200 -9.78 -35.49 1.78
N VAL A 201 -10.84 -35.74 0.99
CA VAL A 201 -12.04 -34.88 0.99
C VAL A 201 -12.84 -35.08 2.28
N ALA A 202 -12.88 -36.28 2.87
CA ALA A 202 -13.53 -36.49 4.14
C ALA A 202 -12.83 -35.75 5.29
N ALA A 203 -11.51 -35.59 5.23
CA ALA A 203 -10.70 -34.90 6.22
C ALA A 203 -10.88 -33.36 6.20
N VAL A 204 -11.55 -32.82 5.19
CA VAL A 204 -11.83 -31.36 5.09
C VAL A 204 -12.70 -30.89 6.26
N ARG A 205 -13.53 -31.73 6.83
CA ARG A 205 -14.34 -31.34 7.99
C ARG A 205 -13.45 -30.91 9.16
N GLU A 206 -12.46 -31.75 9.50
CA GLU A 206 -11.48 -31.45 10.55
C GLU A 206 -10.59 -30.27 10.21
N LEU A 207 -10.26 -30.10 8.93
CA LEU A 207 -9.54 -28.93 8.44
C LEU A 207 -10.35 -27.63 8.62
N ILE A 208 -11.63 -27.61 8.23
CA ILE A 208 -12.47 -26.41 8.40
C ILE A 208 -12.64 -26.09 9.89
N ASP A 209 -12.89 -27.09 10.73
CA ASP A 209 -12.95 -26.90 12.18
C ASP A 209 -11.63 -26.33 12.73
N ALA A 210 -10.48 -26.76 12.19
CA ALA A 210 -9.17 -26.23 12.55
C ALA A 210 -9.01 -24.75 12.10
N VAL A 211 -9.44 -24.41 10.89
CA VAL A 211 -9.40 -23.02 10.40
C VAL A 211 -10.30 -22.11 11.23
N GLU A 212 -11.52 -22.54 11.56
CA GLU A 212 -12.48 -21.76 12.36
C GLU A 212 -12.00 -21.54 13.81
N THR A 213 -11.23 -22.48 14.37
CA THR A 213 -10.71 -22.42 15.74
C THR A 213 -9.25 -21.91 15.82
N PHE A 214 -8.66 -21.50 14.69
CA PHE A 214 -7.25 -21.07 14.64
C PHE A 214 -6.97 -19.87 15.56
N ASP A 215 -7.88 -18.93 15.62
CA ASP A 215 -7.74 -17.71 16.45
C ASP A 215 -8.19 -17.93 17.93
N GLU A 216 -8.59 -19.15 18.32
CA GLU A 216 -8.85 -19.53 19.72
C GLU A 216 -7.59 -20.02 20.46
N ARG A 217 -6.44 -20.09 19.79
CA ARG A 217 -5.17 -20.50 20.39
C ARG A 217 -4.65 -19.47 21.39
N GLU A 218 -3.91 -19.94 22.38
CA GLU A 218 -3.30 -19.06 23.41
C GLU A 218 -2.27 -18.08 22.80
N GLU A 219 -1.62 -18.48 21.70
CA GLU A 219 -0.61 -17.67 21.00
C GLU A 219 -1.21 -16.70 19.96
N THR A 220 -2.50 -16.71 19.76
CA THR A 220 -3.15 -15.75 18.83
C THR A 220 -2.97 -14.34 19.35
N PRO A 221 -2.59 -13.38 18.48
CA PRO A 221 -2.53 -11.98 18.87
C PRO A 221 -3.85 -11.49 19.48
N ASP A 222 -3.75 -10.74 20.56
CA ASP A 222 -4.90 -10.03 21.09
C ASP A 222 -5.51 -9.10 20.03
N PRO A 223 -6.82 -8.84 20.04
CA PRO A 223 -7.42 -7.86 19.17
C PRO A 223 -6.72 -6.51 19.31
N HIS A 224 -6.25 -5.95 18.19
CA HIS A 224 -5.60 -4.66 18.18
C HIS A 224 -6.63 -3.53 18.39
N ASP A 225 -6.30 -2.52 19.19
CA ASP A 225 -7.22 -1.45 19.60
C ASP A 225 -7.95 -0.77 18.43
N SER A 226 -7.25 -0.50 17.33
CA SER A 226 -7.82 0.14 16.15
C SER A 226 -8.20 -0.84 15.03
N LEU A 227 -7.46 -1.96 14.86
CA LEU A 227 -7.68 -2.93 13.78
C LEU A 227 -8.68 -4.04 14.16
N GLY A 228 -8.98 -4.21 15.46
CA GLY A 228 -9.78 -5.32 15.97
C GLY A 228 -9.06 -6.66 15.88
N ALA A 229 -9.82 -7.76 15.85
CA ALA A 229 -9.26 -9.11 15.75
C ALA A 229 -8.76 -9.44 14.33
N PRO A 230 -7.74 -10.31 14.21
CA PRO A 230 -7.40 -10.89 12.92
C PRO A 230 -8.56 -11.76 12.38
N THR A 231 -8.54 -12.11 11.09
CA THR A 231 -9.54 -13.04 10.52
C THR A 231 -8.87 -14.05 9.62
N LEU A 232 -9.37 -15.28 9.60
CA LEU A 232 -8.95 -16.36 8.71
C LEU A 232 -10.17 -16.93 8.01
N THR A 233 -10.20 -16.86 6.67
CA THR A 233 -11.37 -17.25 5.89
C THR A 233 -10.97 -18.31 4.85
N PRO A 234 -11.56 -19.52 4.85
CA PRO A 234 -11.44 -20.44 3.74
C PRO A 234 -12.26 -19.89 2.56
N THR A 235 -11.62 -19.77 1.38
CA THR A 235 -12.22 -19.09 0.22
C THR A 235 -12.57 -20.01 -0.93
N THR A 236 -11.74 -21.02 -1.18
CA THR A 236 -11.99 -22.03 -2.21
C THR A 236 -11.65 -23.43 -1.71
N ILE A 237 -12.28 -24.43 -2.29
CA ILE A 237 -12.01 -25.83 -2.01
C ILE A 237 -12.08 -26.62 -3.33
N GLU A 238 -11.07 -27.44 -3.58
CA GLU A 238 -11.01 -28.38 -4.70
C GLU A 238 -10.52 -29.75 -4.24
N GLY A 239 -11.11 -30.84 -4.75
CA GLY A 239 -10.66 -32.18 -4.40
C GLY A 239 -11.38 -33.30 -5.13
N GLY A 240 -10.70 -34.44 -5.27
CA GLY A 240 -11.18 -35.65 -5.93
C GLY A 240 -11.17 -35.58 -7.45
N ALA A 241 -10.64 -36.62 -8.10
CA ALA A 241 -10.46 -36.71 -9.55
C ALA A 241 -11.57 -37.50 -10.26
N ALA A 242 -12.28 -38.43 -9.56
CA ALA A 242 -13.26 -39.32 -10.16
C ALA A 242 -14.36 -39.71 -9.20
N THR A 243 -15.58 -39.94 -9.72
CA THR A 243 -16.78 -40.24 -8.93
C THR A 243 -16.81 -41.62 -8.30
N ASN A 244 -15.94 -42.52 -8.71
CA ASN A 244 -15.86 -43.92 -8.25
C ASN A 244 -14.55 -44.26 -7.52
N GLN A 245 -13.84 -43.23 -7.05
CA GLN A 245 -12.59 -43.40 -6.27
C GLN A 245 -12.67 -42.68 -4.94
N VAL A 246 -11.93 -43.19 -3.95
CA VAL A 246 -11.61 -42.48 -2.70
C VAL A 246 -10.64 -41.35 -3.10
N PRO A 247 -10.96 -40.08 -2.78
CA PRO A 247 -10.08 -38.96 -3.14
C PRO A 247 -8.76 -39.00 -2.38
N ALA A 248 -7.65 -38.95 -3.10
CA ALA A 248 -6.31 -38.92 -2.51
C ALA A 248 -5.81 -37.48 -2.24
N ASP A 249 -6.47 -36.48 -2.79
CA ASP A 249 -6.08 -35.09 -2.68
C ASP A 249 -7.29 -34.16 -2.43
N CYS A 250 -7.06 -33.12 -1.66
CA CYS A 250 -7.97 -32.01 -1.50
C CYS A 250 -7.18 -30.73 -1.09
N GLU A 251 -7.55 -29.60 -1.67
CA GLU A 251 -6.91 -28.31 -1.43
C GLU A 251 -7.95 -27.30 -0.94
N VAL A 252 -7.54 -26.48 0.04
CA VAL A 252 -8.35 -25.36 0.56
C VAL A 252 -7.49 -24.10 0.58
N VAL A 253 -7.96 -23.06 -0.12
CA VAL A 253 -7.32 -21.74 -0.08
C VAL A 253 -7.87 -20.93 1.07
N VAL A 254 -6.99 -20.26 1.80
CA VAL A 254 -7.33 -19.38 2.93
C VAL A 254 -6.80 -17.97 2.70
N ASP A 255 -7.59 -16.96 3.11
CA ASP A 255 -7.21 -15.54 3.21
C ASP A 255 -7.09 -15.15 4.68
N ARG A 256 -5.91 -14.67 5.08
CA ARG A 256 -5.62 -14.16 6.43
C ARG A 256 -5.56 -12.64 6.39
N ARG A 257 -6.34 -12.01 7.29
CA ARG A 257 -6.16 -10.59 7.61
C ARG A 257 -5.51 -10.50 8.98
N SER A 258 -4.21 -10.24 8.98
CA SER A 258 -3.40 -10.21 10.21
C SER A 258 -3.48 -8.89 10.95
N VAL A 259 -3.07 -8.91 12.22
CA VAL A 259 -2.81 -7.70 13.03
C VAL A 259 -1.40 -7.80 13.64
N PRO A 260 -0.75 -6.69 13.97
CA PRO A 260 0.55 -6.75 14.61
C PRO A 260 0.49 -7.57 15.93
N PRO A 261 1.52 -8.35 16.27
CA PRO A 261 2.83 -8.49 15.60
C PRO A 261 2.91 -9.71 14.65
N GLU A 262 1.80 -10.24 14.13
CA GLU A 262 1.78 -11.46 13.30
C GLU A 262 2.51 -11.23 11.98
N THR A 263 3.48 -12.09 11.65
CA THR A 263 4.20 -12.12 10.38
C THR A 263 3.68 -13.25 9.48
N SER A 264 3.92 -13.15 8.18
CA SER A 264 3.52 -14.16 7.20
C SER A 264 4.13 -15.53 7.49
N GLU A 265 5.41 -15.60 7.85
CA GLU A 265 6.09 -16.86 8.20
C GLU A 265 5.63 -17.42 9.54
N GLY A 266 5.37 -16.55 10.54
CA GLY A 266 4.79 -16.93 11.81
C GLY A 266 3.40 -17.56 11.61
N PHE A 267 2.56 -16.92 10.82
CA PHE A 267 1.23 -17.43 10.44
C PHE A 267 1.32 -18.78 9.72
N ARG A 268 2.22 -18.89 8.70
CA ARG A 268 2.43 -20.12 7.94
C ARG A 268 2.73 -21.30 8.87
N SER A 269 3.72 -21.12 9.71
CA SER A 269 4.18 -22.20 10.63
C SER A 269 3.12 -22.57 11.66
N ALA A 270 2.42 -21.58 12.20
CA ALA A 270 1.39 -21.80 13.22
C ALA A 270 0.14 -22.48 12.65
N LEU A 271 -0.33 -22.08 11.46
CA LEU A 271 -1.49 -22.69 10.82
C LEU A 271 -1.23 -24.15 10.44
N GLU A 272 -0.07 -24.43 9.84
CA GLU A 272 0.30 -25.80 9.48
C GLU A 272 0.36 -26.71 10.71
N ALA A 273 0.97 -26.28 11.80
CA ALA A 273 1.02 -27.04 13.04
C ALA A 273 -0.38 -27.28 13.63
N HIS A 274 -1.22 -26.23 13.66
CA HIS A 274 -2.57 -26.29 14.20
C HIS A 274 -3.50 -27.24 13.41
N VAL A 275 -3.39 -27.24 12.08
CA VAL A 275 -4.14 -28.15 11.20
C VAL A 275 -3.67 -29.60 11.40
N ARG A 276 -2.35 -29.86 11.47
CA ARG A 276 -1.77 -31.18 11.67
C ARG A 276 -2.22 -31.85 12.98
N GLU A 277 -2.44 -31.07 14.03
CA GLU A 277 -2.92 -31.57 15.32
C GLU A 277 -4.38 -32.03 15.31
N ARG A 278 -5.17 -31.61 14.32
CA ARG A 278 -6.63 -31.85 14.27
C ARG A 278 -7.08 -32.77 13.16
N VAL A 279 -6.34 -32.80 12.06
CA VAL A 279 -6.59 -33.72 10.95
C VAL A 279 -6.08 -35.12 11.33
N PRO A 280 -6.73 -36.22 10.88
CA PRO A 280 -6.29 -37.59 11.19
C PRO A 280 -4.80 -37.83 10.84
N ASP A 281 -4.10 -38.59 11.68
CA ASP A 281 -2.66 -38.85 11.59
C ASP A 281 -2.22 -39.50 10.23
N ASP A 282 -3.12 -40.17 9.55
CA ASP A 282 -2.90 -40.85 8.28
C ASP A 282 -3.10 -39.92 7.05
N VAL A 283 -3.58 -38.68 7.27
CA VAL A 283 -3.71 -37.66 6.24
C VAL A 283 -2.48 -36.73 6.27
N ALA A 284 -1.78 -36.63 5.14
CA ALA A 284 -0.70 -35.67 5.00
C ALA A 284 -1.26 -34.25 4.95
N VAL A 285 -0.58 -33.32 5.61
CA VAL A 285 -0.94 -31.89 5.62
C VAL A 285 0.27 -31.06 5.21
N GLU A 286 0.08 -30.16 4.27
CA GLU A 286 1.03 -29.13 3.91
C GLU A 286 0.32 -27.78 3.80
N PHE A 287 0.91 -26.71 4.32
CA PHE A 287 0.43 -25.36 4.08
C PHE A 287 1.52 -24.53 3.41
N ALA A 288 1.23 -24.07 2.20
CA ALA A 288 2.09 -23.20 1.43
C ALA A 288 1.43 -21.83 1.24
N LEU A 289 2.16 -20.77 1.56
CA LEU A 289 1.75 -19.42 1.16
C LEU A 289 1.80 -19.31 -0.36
N THR A 290 0.91 -18.50 -0.94
CA THR A 290 0.89 -18.22 -2.38
C THR A 290 2.23 -17.65 -2.81
N ASP A 291 2.82 -18.23 -3.87
CA ASP A 291 4.07 -17.74 -4.46
C ASP A 291 3.84 -16.35 -5.08
N ARG A 292 4.70 -15.38 -4.76
CA ARG A 292 4.60 -13.98 -5.18
C ARG A 292 5.98 -13.44 -5.51
N GLU A 293 6.03 -12.48 -6.43
CA GLU A 293 7.25 -11.74 -6.77
C GLU A 293 7.63 -10.71 -5.70
N SER A 294 6.67 -10.22 -4.92
CA SER A 294 6.87 -9.30 -3.80
C SER A 294 6.52 -9.96 -2.46
N PRO A 295 7.08 -9.54 -1.33
CA PRO A 295 6.68 -9.98 0.02
C PRO A 295 5.17 -9.73 0.28
N PHE A 296 4.59 -10.45 1.21
CA PHE A 296 3.24 -10.15 1.68
C PHE A 296 3.21 -8.80 2.40
N LEU A 297 2.10 -8.10 2.27
CA LEU A 297 1.82 -6.88 3.02
C LEU A 297 1.49 -7.27 4.47
N GLU A 298 2.42 -7.04 5.38
CA GLU A 298 2.22 -7.32 6.81
C GLU A 298 1.42 -6.20 7.48
N ALA A 299 0.76 -6.54 8.59
CA ALA A 299 0.02 -5.53 9.34
C ALA A 299 0.97 -4.54 10.00
N PHE A 300 0.56 -3.28 10.07
CA PHE A 300 1.32 -2.26 10.79
C PHE A 300 0.41 -1.35 11.64
N ALA A 301 1.01 -0.71 12.62
CA ALA A 301 0.38 0.35 13.40
C ALA A 301 1.45 1.32 13.90
N THR A 302 1.32 2.59 13.52
CA THR A 302 2.05 3.71 14.11
C THR A 302 1.26 4.24 15.29
N ASP A 303 1.91 4.55 16.41
CA ASP A 303 1.24 5.07 17.61
C ASP A 303 0.46 6.35 17.27
N ALA A 304 -0.78 6.45 17.74
CA ALA A 304 -1.60 7.65 17.55
C ALA A 304 -0.98 8.90 18.18
N ASP A 305 -0.11 8.73 19.18
CA ASP A 305 0.65 9.80 19.82
C ASP A 305 1.97 10.13 19.11
N ASP A 306 2.32 9.42 18.05
CA ASP A 306 3.52 9.71 17.25
C ASP A 306 3.48 11.14 16.69
N PRO A 307 4.63 11.85 16.69
CA PRO A 307 4.72 13.19 16.13
C PRO A 307 4.21 13.35 14.71
N LEU A 308 4.45 12.37 13.83
CA LEU A 308 3.95 12.36 12.46
C LEU A 308 2.41 12.34 12.44
N VAL A 309 1.80 11.38 13.16
CA VAL A 309 0.33 11.20 13.21
C VAL A 309 -0.35 12.46 13.72
N ARG A 310 0.12 13.00 14.85
CA ARG A 310 -0.45 14.22 15.45
C ARG A 310 -0.31 15.43 14.54
N THR A 311 0.88 15.65 13.99
CA THR A 311 1.14 16.82 13.15
C THR A 311 0.28 16.80 11.89
N LEU A 312 0.15 15.65 11.25
CA LEU A 312 -0.67 15.52 10.05
C LEU A 312 -2.17 15.62 10.38
N ALA A 313 -2.64 15.01 11.47
CA ALA A 313 -4.04 15.12 11.90
C ALA A 313 -4.43 16.56 12.24
N ASP A 314 -3.58 17.29 12.94
CA ASP A 314 -3.78 18.71 13.24
C ASP A 314 -3.78 19.57 11.97
N ALA A 315 -2.95 19.23 10.98
CA ALA A 315 -2.86 19.96 9.73
C ALA A 315 -4.07 19.70 8.81
N ALA A 316 -4.51 18.46 8.71
CA ALA A 316 -5.62 18.02 7.85
C ALA A 316 -7.00 18.30 8.47
N GLY A 317 -7.09 18.28 9.80
CA GLY A 317 -8.36 18.32 10.53
C GLY A 317 -9.19 17.04 10.36
N GLY A 318 -8.57 15.94 9.93
CA GLY A 318 -9.16 14.61 9.75
C GLY A 318 -9.08 13.76 11.01
N ALA A 319 -9.80 12.64 11.02
CA ALA A 319 -9.74 11.65 12.09
C ALA A 319 -8.50 10.76 11.96
N VAL A 320 -8.01 10.26 13.10
CA VAL A 320 -7.01 9.17 13.09
C VAL A 320 -7.77 7.84 13.12
N ARG A 321 -7.53 6.98 12.14
CA ARG A 321 -8.21 5.70 11.98
C ARG A 321 -7.37 4.68 11.21
N PRO A 322 -7.73 3.38 11.21
CA PRO A 322 -7.09 2.41 10.33
C PRO A 322 -7.47 2.64 8.85
N PHE A 323 -6.56 2.26 7.95
CA PHE A 323 -6.83 2.09 6.53
C PHE A 323 -7.52 0.75 6.29
N THR A 324 -8.49 0.72 5.39
CA THR A 324 -9.35 -0.45 5.19
C THR A 324 -8.88 -1.39 4.08
N ALA A 325 -7.93 -0.95 3.26
CA ALA A 325 -7.30 -1.76 2.22
C ALA A 325 -5.88 -2.19 2.62
N ALA A 326 -5.30 -3.11 1.86
CA ALA A 326 -3.86 -3.38 1.91
C ALA A 326 -3.13 -2.30 1.10
N THR A 327 -1.92 -1.93 1.50
CA THR A 327 -1.15 -0.84 0.87
C THR A 327 0.35 -1.07 1.04
N GLU A 328 1.14 -0.52 0.14
CA GLU A 328 2.62 -0.51 0.21
C GLU A 328 3.17 0.13 1.49
N ALA A 329 2.36 0.87 2.25
CA ALA A 329 2.73 1.40 3.56
C ALA A 329 3.29 0.33 4.51
N SER A 330 2.88 -0.93 4.33
CA SER A 330 3.42 -2.09 5.04
C SER A 330 4.94 -2.23 4.92
N TYR A 331 5.51 -1.99 3.74
CA TYR A 331 6.95 -2.11 3.52
C TYR A 331 7.74 -1.00 4.23
N PHE A 332 7.19 0.19 4.29
CA PHE A 332 7.81 1.34 4.94
C PHE A 332 7.68 1.28 6.47
N ALA A 333 6.53 0.83 6.96
CA ALA A 333 6.23 0.75 8.38
C ALA A 333 7.13 -0.22 9.17
N ALA A 334 7.80 -1.13 8.48
CA ALA A 334 8.83 -1.99 9.07
C ALA A 334 10.10 -1.21 9.49
N HIS A 335 10.30 0.00 8.94
CA HIS A 335 11.54 0.78 9.09
C HIS A 335 11.33 2.12 9.80
N ALA A 336 10.14 2.73 9.69
CA ALA A 336 9.86 4.05 10.25
C ALA A 336 8.37 4.23 10.59
N PRO A 337 8.01 5.18 11.48
CA PRO A 337 6.64 5.64 11.65
C PRO A 337 6.01 5.98 10.29
N THR A 338 4.91 5.32 9.95
CA THR A 338 4.27 5.42 8.65
C THR A 338 2.78 5.72 8.79
N VAL A 339 2.27 6.62 7.95
CA VAL A 339 0.86 6.93 7.81
C VAL A 339 0.43 6.86 6.36
N VAL A 340 -0.84 6.55 6.14
CA VAL A 340 -1.50 6.62 4.83
C VAL A 340 -2.41 7.84 4.82
N PHE A 341 -2.31 8.68 3.77
CA PHE A 341 -3.03 9.94 3.73
C PHE A 341 -3.22 10.46 2.30
N GLY A 342 -4.40 11.00 2.00
CA GLY A 342 -4.64 11.74 0.76
C GLY A 342 -6.10 12.10 0.53
N PRO A 343 -6.38 12.82 -0.57
CA PRO A 343 -7.72 13.17 -0.98
C PRO A 343 -8.42 11.99 -1.65
N GLY A 344 -9.74 12.03 -1.71
CA GLY A 344 -10.56 11.01 -2.36
C GLY A 344 -10.89 9.83 -1.44
N TYR A 345 -11.70 8.90 -1.96
CA TYR A 345 -12.31 7.84 -1.18
C TYR A 345 -12.18 6.49 -1.89
N LEU A 346 -11.95 5.40 -1.13
CA LEU A 346 -12.15 4.05 -1.65
C LEU A 346 -13.61 3.79 -1.96
N ALA A 347 -14.51 4.27 -1.12
CA ALA A 347 -15.96 4.16 -1.29
C ALA A 347 -16.66 5.33 -0.59
N ASP A 348 -17.85 5.69 -1.07
CA ASP A 348 -18.77 6.65 -0.48
C ASP A 348 -20.15 6.01 -0.21
N ASP A 349 -21.16 6.81 0.12
CA ASP A 349 -22.52 6.34 0.43
C ASP A 349 -23.20 5.63 -0.77
N GLU A 350 -22.72 5.84 -2.00
CA GLU A 350 -23.23 5.21 -3.21
C GLU A 350 -22.48 3.93 -3.59
N GLY A 351 -21.38 3.61 -2.90
CA GLY A 351 -20.54 2.43 -3.12
C GLY A 351 -19.09 2.74 -3.48
N ALA A 352 -18.43 1.82 -4.19
CA ALA A 352 -17.03 1.98 -4.58
C ALA A 352 -16.79 3.24 -5.42
N VAL A 353 -15.75 3.99 -5.11
CA VAL A 353 -15.23 5.14 -5.88
C VAL A 353 -13.94 4.73 -6.55
N ALA A 354 -12.89 4.43 -5.80
CA ALA A 354 -11.68 3.81 -6.34
C ALA A 354 -12.01 2.50 -7.07
N HIS A 355 -11.28 2.19 -8.14
CA HIS A 355 -11.47 1.00 -8.98
C HIS A 355 -12.85 0.89 -9.67
N SER A 356 -13.72 1.91 -9.57
CA SER A 356 -15.03 1.92 -10.23
C SER A 356 -15.05 2.77 -11.51
N GLU A 357 -16.12 2.66 -12.30
CA GLU A 357 -16.32 3.50 -13.49
C GLU A 357 -16.69 4.96 -13.14
N ARG A 358 -17.04 5.23 -11.87
CA ARG A 358 -17.39 6.55 -11.37
C ARG A 358 -16.29 7.20 -10.55
N GLU A 359 -15.06 6.77 -10.70
CA GLU A 359 -13.93 7.30 -9.95
C GLU A 359 -13.80 8.81 -10.08
N TYR A 360 -13.65 9.48 -8.95
CA TYR A 360 -13.50 10.93 -8.85
C TYR A 360 -12.70 11.33 -7.60
N VAL A 361 -12.17 12.55 -7.63
CA VAL A 361 -11.64 13.23 -6.45
C VAL A 361 -12.21 14.64 -6.32
N PRO A 362 -12.64 15.09 -5.12
CA PRO A 362 -13.03 16.48 -4.91
C PRO A 362 -11.82 17.41 -5.02
N ILE A 363 -11.96 18.50 -5.80
CA ILE A 363 -10.89 19.51 -5.99
C ILE A 363 -10.47 20.11 -4.64
N GLU A 364 -11.45 20.49 -3.80
CA GLU A 364 -11.19 21.04 -2.46
C GLU A 364 -10.37 20.09 -1.58
N GLU A 365 -10.57 18.76 -1.72
CA GLU A 365 -9.80 17.78 -0.94
C GLU A 365 -8.35 17.70 -1.42
N VAL A 366 -8.09 17.81 -2.72
CA VAL A 366 -6.71 17.84 -3.25
C VAL A 366 -5.98 19.08 -2.73
N GLU A 367 -6.63 20.25 -2.75
CA GLU A 367 -6.05 21.50 -2.23
C GLU A 367 -5.78 21.39 -0.71
N ARG A 368 -6.73 20.87 0.05
CA ARG A 368 -6.58 20.67 1.51
C ARG A 368 -5.52 19.63 1.86
N ALA A 369 -5.42 18.55 1.10
CA ALA A 369 -4.37 17.55 1.28
C ALA A 369 -2.99 18.16 1.00
N ALA A 370 -2.85 18.93 -0.08
CA ALA A 370 -1.63 19.64 -0.42
C ALA A 370 -1.21 20.63 0.69
N GLU A 371 -2.16 21.39 1.26
CA GLU A 371 -1.90 22.27 2.39
C GLU A 371 -1.48 21.48 3.65
N ALA A 372 -2.18 20.36 3.95
CA ALA A 372 -1.88 19.53 5.11
C ALA A 372 -0.49 18.91 5.03
N VAL A 373 -0.10 18.34 3.88
CA VAL A 373 1.24 17.79 3.64
C VAL A 373 2.29 18.90 3.77
N THR A 374 2.06 20.06 3.15
CA THR A 374 2.98 21.22 3.22
C THR A 374 3.21 21.66 4.67
N ARG A 375 2.15 21.82 5.46
CA ARG A 375 2.24 22.19 6.87
C ARG A 375 2.93 21.14 7.71
N THR A 376 2.65 19.87 7.44
CA THR A 376 3.26 18.74 8.15
C THR A 376 4.75 18.67 7.92
N LEU A 377 5.19 18.74 6.66
CA LEU A 377 6.61 18.73 6.33
C LEU A 377 7.36 19.91 6.97
N GLY A 378 6.78 21.12 6.91
CA GLY A 378 7.35 22.29 7.59
C GLY A 378 7.49 22.08 9.09
N ALA A 379 6.45 21.59 9.76
CA ALA A 379 6.47 21.37 11.20
C ALA A 379 7.40 20.23 11.65
N LEU A 380 7.63 19.21 10.82
CA LEU A 380 8.56 18.12 11.14
C LEU A 380 10.02 18.57 11.08
N VAL A 381 10.39 19.41 10.11
CA VAL A 381 11.77 19.92 10.01
C VAL A 381 12.09 21.06 10.97
N ASP A 382 11.07 21.84 11.40
CA ASP A 382 11.24 22.93 12.38
C ASP A 382 11.44 22.43 13.85
N ARG A 383 11.25 21.13 14.11
CA ARG A 383 11.45 20.52 15.45
C ARG A 383 12.92 20.30 15.82
N ASP A 384 13.80 20.34 14.85
CA ASP A 384 15.23 20.12 15.04
C ASP A 384 16.00 21.40 15.45
N ASP A 385 15.32 22.55 15.53
CA ASP A 385 15.84 23.83 16.03
C ASP A 385 15.45 24.07 17.53
#